data_e0f3a505f41fef7fdc218b43d4330a0f
#
_entry.id   e0f3a505f41fef7fdc218b43d4330a0f
#
_cell.length_a   1.000
_cell.length_b   1.000
_cell.length_c   1.000
_cell.angle_alpha   90.00
_cell.angle_beta   90.00
_cell.angle_gamma   90.00
#
_symmetry.space_group_name_H-M   'P 1'
#
loop_
_entity.id
_entity.type
_entity.pdbx_description
1 polymer ?
#
loop_
_entity_poly.entity_id
_entity_poly.type
_entity_poly.pdbx_seq_one_letter_code
_entity_poly.pdbx_strand_id
1 'polypeptide(L)'
;SRPQTRHTSNPAANSDVSLAEMNEKNKLMDVDGVSQISMDDTTSSLEAKTREHAVSLQKHCLGGLLCLFRHLGEAYLSLSHFQCEKAINTFETIDSNHQNTAWVIGSMGKAYFEMGEYAKAKRFFQKMRDLDPNRTEFMEYFSTTLWHLQEEVDLSALAQELTSAEKMAPQSWCAAGNCFSLQKEHENAIKFFQRASQVDPEFAYSYTLLGHEYITIEELDKALTCFRTAVRIDPRHYNAWYGIGLVFYKQERFQLAEIYYKKAVDINPQSPVLMCHLAVVSYKVFYL
;
A
#
# COMPACT_ATOMS: atom_id res chain seq x y z
N SER A 1 -3.16 -52.64 21.04
CA SER A 1 -4.58 -52.64 21.42
C SER A 1 -5.33 -51.54 20.66
N ARG A 2 -6.03 -51.95 19.64
CA ARG A 2 -7.15 -51.23 19.04
C ARG A 2 -8.41 -51.43 19.89
N PRO A 3 -9.35 -50.48 19.89
CA PRO A 3 -10.71 -50.82 19.48
C PRO A 3 -11.26 -49.78 18.51
N GLN A 4 -11.76 -50.24 17.40
CA GLN A 4 -13.15 -50.57 17.02
C GLN A 4 -14.03 -49.34 16.69
N THR A 5 -14.31 -49.28 15.42
CA THR A 5 -15.36 -48.62 14.65
C THR A 5 -16.77 -48.76 15.27
N ARG A 6 -17.54 -47.67 15.23
CA ARG A 6 -19.00 -47.75 15.20
C ARG A 6 -19.55 -46.93 14.04
N HIS A 7 -20.11 -47.66 13.09
CA HIS A 7 -21.07 -47.17 12.11
C HIS A 7 -22.35 -46.72 12.81
N THR A 8 -22.90 -45.58 12.43
CA THR A 8 -24.36 -45.37 12.46
C THR A 8 -24.77 -44.68 11.19
N SER A 9 -25.52 -45.43 10.48
CA SER A 9 -26.40 -45.31 9.34
C SER A 9 -27.18 -43.98 9.23
N ASN A 10 -27.16 -43.54 7.99
CA ASN A 10 -28.10 -42.59 7.39
C ASN A 10 -29.49 -43.22 7.24
N PRO A 11 -30.58 -42.48 7.38
CA PRO A 11 -31.79 -42.76 6.61
C PRO A 11 -32.14 -41.57 5.71
N ALA A 12 -31.95 -41.77 4.42
CA ALA A 12 -32.73 -41.14 3.40
C ALA A 12 -34.09 -41.82 3.32
N ALA A 13 -35.14 -41.05 3.46
CA ALA A 13 -36.46 -41.47 2.98
C ALA A 13 -37.38 -40.26 2.74
N ASN A 14 -37.70 -40.10 1.48
CA ASN A 14 -39.00 -39.77 0.91
C ASN A 14 -39.75 -38.49 1.35
N SER A 15 -39.81 -37.56 0.42
CA SER A 15 -41.06 -36.86 0.12
C SER A 15 -41.15 -36.50 -1.36
N ASP A 16 -41.24 -37.55 -2.20
CA ASP A 16 -41.95 -37.46 -3.47
C ASP A 16 -43.46 -37.55 -3.17
N VAL A 17 -44.07 -36.39 -2.87
CA VAL A 17 -45.51 -36.24 -2.92
C VAL A 17 -45.78 -35.56 -4.24
N SER A 18 -46.38 -36.36 -5.10
CA SER A 18 -46.74 -36.17 -6.48
C SER A 18 -47.42 -34.82 -6.78
N LEU A 19 -46.89 -34.13 -7.76
CA LEU A 19 -47.52 -33.05 -8.55
C LEU A 19 -48.77 -33.52 -9.33
N ALA A 20 -49.22 -34.78 -9.13
CA ALA A 20 -50.38 -35.38 -9.81
C ALA A 20 -51.72 -35.16 -9.09
N GLU A 21 -51.73 -34.83 -7.78
CA GLU A 21 -52.98 -34.70 -7.04
C GLU A 21 -53.54 -33.25 -6.97
N MET A 22 -52.85 -32.28 -7.53
CA MET A 22 -53.33 -30.90 -7.64
C MET A 22 -54.07 -30.57 -8.95
N ASN A 23 -54.09 -31.50 -9.90
CA ASN A 23 -54.68 -31.26 -11.23
C ASN A 23 -56.10 -31.79 -11.43
N GLU A 24 -56.72 -32.44 -10.42
CA GLU A 24 -58.07 -33.01 -10.56
C GLU A 24 -59.18 -32.25 -9.83
N LYS A 25 -58.90 -31.13 -9.17
CA LYS A 25 -59.91 -30.31 -8.51
C LYS A 25 -60.36 -29.02 -9.22
N ASN A 26 -59.85 -28.75 -10.43
CA ASN A 26 -60.25 -27.55 -11.20
C ASN A 26 -60.98 -27.87 -12.51
N LYS A 27 -61.79 -28.94 -12.51
CA LYS A 27 -62.72 -29.20 -13.61
C LYS A 27 -64.13 -29.23 -13.06
N LEU A 28 -64.74 -28.07 -12.93
CA LEU A 28 -66.17 -27.80 -12.92
C LEU A 28 -66.42 -26.39 -12.34
N MET A 29 -66.45 -25.42 -13.21
CA MET A 29 -67.41 -24.31 -13.24
C MET A 29 -67.04 -23.40 -14.42
N ASP A 30 -67.65 -23.64 -15.55
CA ASP A 30 -67.84 -22.66 -16.60
C ASP A 30 -68.86 -21.61 -16.10
N VAL A 31 -68.40 -20.42 -15.82
CA VAL A 31 -69.22 -19.21 -15.82
C VAL A 31 -68.34 -18.06 -16.35
N ASP A 32 -68.74 -17.63 -17.52
CA ASP A 32 -68.60 -16.28 -18.09
C ASP A 32 -67.23 -15.65 -18.27
N GLY A 33 -66.83 -15.61 -19.54
CA GLY A 33 -65.75 -14.83 -20.08
C GLY A 33 -65.88 -13.33 -19.85
N VAL A 34 -65.24 -12.84 -18.82
CA VAL A 34 -64.74 -11.46 -18.68
C VAL A 34 -63.74 -11.46 -17.50
N SER A 35 -62.46 -11.67 -17.68
CA SER A 35 -61.36 -11.23 -16.79
C SER A 35 -59.97 -11.79 -17.10
N GLN A 36 -59.69 -12.46 -18.25
CA GLN A 36 -58.36 -12.99 -18.53
C GLN A 36 -57.38 -12.01 -19.24
N ILE A 37 -57.86 -10.82 -19.67
CA ILE A 37 -57.02 -9.85 -20.38
C ILE A 37 -56.35 -8.84 -19.44
N SER A 38 -56.72 -8.73 -18.18
CA SER A 38 -56.14 -7.70 -17.26
C SER A 38 -55.05 -8.19 -16.32
N MET A 39 -54.80 -9.53 -16.18
CA MET A 39 -53.77 -10.03 -15.27
C MET A 39 -52.37 -10.13 -15.97
N ASP A 40 -52.32 -10.49 -17.23
CA ASP A 40 -51.05 -10.59 -17.98
C ASP A 40 -50.45 -9.21 -18.26
N ASP A 41 -51.24 -8.19 -18.53
CA ASP A 41 -50.75 -6.83 -18.74
C ASP A 41 -50.24 -6.17 -17.44
N THR A 42 -50.83 -6.50 -16.29
CA THR A 42 -50.37 -5.97 -14.99
C THR A 42 -49.10 -6.64 -14.52
N THR A 43 -48.91 -7.95 -14.72
CA THR A 43 -47.69 -8.67 -14.40
C THR A 43 -46.56 -8.25 -15.32
N SER A 44 -46.75 -8.14 -16.62
CA SER A 44 -45.79 -7.63 -17.60
C SER A 44 -45.36 -6.19 -17.30
N SER A 45 -46.30 -5.30 -16.91
CA SER A 45 -45.98 -3.93 -16.49
C SER A 45 -45.20 -3.88 -15.16
N LEU A 46 -45.45 -4.77 -14.22
CA LEU A 46 -44.72 -4.86 -12.96
C LEU A 46 -43.32 -5.37 -13.16
N GLU A 47 -43.12 -6.40 -14.01
CA GLU A 47 -41.80 -6.91 -14.38
C GLU A 47 -40.98 -5.87 -15.13
N ALA A 48 -41.56 -5.10 -16.02
CA ALA A 48 -40.89 -4.00 -16.70
C ALA A 48 -40.40 -2.93 -15.73
N LYS A 49 -41.27 -2.51 -14.77
CA LYS A 49 -40.91 -1.54 -13.72
C LYS A 49 -39.81 -2.05 -12.78
N THR A 50 -39.83 -3.33 -12.41
CA THR A 50 -38.79 -3.94 -11.58
C THR A 50 -37.45 -4.02 -12.32
N ARG A 51 -37.48 -4.32 -13.62
CA ARG A 51 -36.30 -4.31 -14.48
C ARG A 51 -35.72 -2.90 -14.63
N GLU A 52 -36.54 -1.89 -14.87
CA GLU A 52 -36.07 -0.49 -14.93
C GLU A 52 -35.48 -0.02 -13.61
N HIS A 53 -36.09 -0.39 -12.48
CA HIS A 53 -35.55 -0.08 -11.16
C HIS A 53 -34.21 -0.76 -10.91
N ALA A 54 -34.08 -2.04 -11.28
CA ALA A 54 -32.82 -2.78 -11.17
C ALA A 54 -31.70 -2.16 -12.03
N VAL A 55 -32.01 -1.77 -13.27
CA VAL A 55 -31.07 -1.08 -14.16
C VAL A 55 -30.68 0.29 -13.61
N SER A 56 -31.64 1.05 -13.05
CA SER A 56 -31.37 2.33 -12.42
C SER A 56 -30.44 2.18 -11.20
N LEU A 57 -30.69 1.17 -10.36
CA LEU A 57 -29.85 0.85 -9.20
C LEU A 57 -28.44 0.45 -9.63
N GLN A 58 -28.31 -0.40 -10.65
CA GLN A 58 -27.00 -0.79 -11.20
C GLN A 58 -26.22 0.43 -11.74
N LYS A 59 -26.87 1.33 -12.46
CA LYS A 59 -26.25 2.58 -12.94
C LYS A 59 -25.79 3.46 -11.78
N HIS A 60 -26.58 3.57 -10.73
CA HIS A 60 -26.23 4.35 -9.54
C HIS A 60 -25.02 3.74 -8.82
N CYS A 61 -25.02 2.42 -8.60
CA CYS A 61 -23.88 1.71 -8.00
C CYS A 61 -22.61 1.84 -8.83
N LEU A 62 -22.73 1.69 -10.16
CA LEU A 62 -21.58 1.87 -11.07
C LEU A 62 -21.04 3.30 -11.00
N GLY A 63 -21.92 4.30 -10.98
CA GLY A 63 -21.54 5.71 -10.83
C GLY A 63 -20.79 5.96 -9.52
N GLY A 64 -21.25 5.39 -8.41
CA GLY A 64 -20.58 5.45 -7.11
C GLY A 64 -19.18 4.82 -7.13
N LEU A 65 -19.05 3.62 -7.71
CA LEU A 65 -17.75 2.94 -7.86
C LEU A 65 -16.77 3.74 -8.72
N LEU A 66 -17.22 4.26 -9.85
CA LEU A 66 -16.35 5.08 -10.73
C LEU A 66 -15.91 6.38 -10.03
N CYS A 67 -16.79 6.99 -9.24
CA CYS A 67 -16.44 8.16 -8.43
C CYS A 67 -15.38 7.81 -7.37
N LEU A 68 -15.52 6.69 -6.67
CA LEU A 68 -14.54 6.19 -5.71
C LEU A 68 -13.18 5.94 -6.37
N PHE A 69 -13.16 5.20 -7.48
CA PHE A 69 -11.91 4.92 -8.21
C PHE A 69 -11.23 6.20 -8.72
N ARG A 70 -12.01 7.20 -9.13
CA ARG A 70 -11.47 8.50 -9.51
C ARG A 70 -10.77 9.19 -8.34
N HIS A 71 -11.42 9.28 -7.18
CA HIS A 71 -10.81 9.91 -6.00
C HIS A 71 -9.57 9.17 -5.51
N LEU A 72 -9.61 7.82 -5.47
CA LEU A 72 -8.44 7.01 -5.13
C LEU A 72 -7.30 7.21 -6.12
N GLY A 73 -7.61 7.24 -7.42
CA GLY A 73 -6.62 7.47 -8.47
C GLY A 73 -6.01 8.88 -8.43
N GLU A 74 -6.82 9.92 -8.20
CA GLU A 74 -6.37 11.30 -8.04
C GLU A 74 -5.47 11.48 -6.81
N ALA A 75 -5.84 10.85 -5.68
CA ALA A 75 -5.05 10.87 -4.47
C ALA A 75 -3.71 10.15 -4.66
N TYR A 76 -3.75 8.95 -5.26
CA TYR A 76 -2.54 8.17 -5.57
C TYR A 76 -1.62 8.90 -6.56
N LEU A 77 -2.17 9.51 -7.60
CA LEU A 77 -1.42 10.31 -8.57
C LEU A 77 -0.75 11.50 -7.88
N SER A 78 -1.48 12.21 -7.00
CA SER A 78 -0.93 13.32 -6.21
C SER A 78 0.21 12.85 -5.32
N LEU A 79 0.06 11.70 -4.63
CA LEU A 79 1.09 11.09 -3.81
C LEU A 79 2.33 10.71 -4.64
N SER A 80 2.14 10.11 -5.82
CA SER A 80 3.23 9.72 -6.72
C SER A 80 3.99 10.92 -7.30
N HIS A 81 3.39 12.10 -7.30
CA HIS A 81 4.01 13.38 -7.64
C HIS A 81 4.51 14.17 -6.42
N PHE A 82 4.55 13.54 -5.24
CA PHE A 82 4.96 14.16 -3.97
C PHE A 82 4.12 15.37 -3.54
N GLN A 83 2.90 15.52 -4.10
CA GLN A 83 1.92 16.53 -3.67
C GLN A 83 1.16 16.00 -2.44
N CYS A 84 1.87 15.81 -1.33
CA CYS A 84 1.40 15.04 -0.18
C CYS A 84 0.17 15.69 0.49
N GLU A 85 0.15 17.01 0.70
CA GLU A 85 -1.01 17.71 1.27
C GLU A 85 -2.27 17.53 0.40
N LYS A 86 -2.12 17.66 -0.93
CA LYS A 86 -3.23 17.44 -1.86
C LYS A 86 -3.72 15.99 -1.82
N ALA A 87 -2.79 15.02 -1.73
CA ALA A 87 -3.13 13.61 -1.62
C ALA A 87 -3.93 13.33 -0.34
N ILE A 88 -3.47 13.85 0.80
CA ILE A 88 -4.15 13.72 2.10
C ILE A 88 -5.56 14.31 2.02
N ASN A 89 -5.69 15.56 1.57
CA ASN A 89 -6.98 16.23 1.43
C ASN A 89 -7.94 15.42 0.52
N THR A 90 -7.43 14.84 -0.58
CA THR A 90 -8.25 14.00 -1.48
C THR A 90 -8.67 12.71 -0.79
N PHE A 91 -7.78 12.04 -0.03
CA PHE A 91 -8.15 10.85 0.76
C PHE A 91 -9.20 11.17 1.82
N GLU A 92 -9.17 12.35 2.44
CA GLU A 92 -10.15 12.80 3.44
C GLU A 92 -11.53 13.09 2.85
N THR A 93 -11.64 13.34 1.54
CA THR A 93 -12.95 13.50 0.86
C THR A 93 -13.66 12.18 0.56
N ILE A 94 -12.96 11.04 0.69
CA ILE A 94 -13.54 9.72 0.45
C ILE A 94 -14.47 9.34 1.61
N ASP A 95 -15.57 8.63 1.31
CA ASP A 95 -16.49 8.11 2.33
C ASP A 95 -15.73 7.34 3.43
N SER A 96 -16.13 7.54 4.67
CA SER A 96 -15.50 6.96 5.87
C SER A 96 -15.35 5.44 5.81
N ASN A 97 -16.28 4.73 5.15
CA ASN A 97 -16.21 3.28 4.97
C ASN A 97 -15.02 2.85 4.09
N HIS A 98 -14.66 3.65 3.10
CA HIS A 98 -13.55 3.40 2.19
C HIS A 98 -12.25 4.07 2.65
N GLN A 99 -12.35 5.18 3.39
CA GLN A 99 -11.22 5.88 3.99
C GLN A 99 -10.51 5.00 5.05
N ASN A 100 -11.27 4.23 5.84
CA ASN A 100 -10.74 3.35 6.88
C ASN A 100 -10.27 1.98 6.34
N THR A 101 -9.72 1.92 5.15
CA THR A 101 -9.05 0.73 4.61
C THR A 101 -7.54 0.80 4.87
N ALA A 102 -6.90 -0.36 5.07
CA ALA A 102 -5.46 -0.43 5.35
C ALA A 102 -4.63 0.26 4.26
N TRP A 103 -5.02 0.13 2.99
CA TRP A 103 -4.30 0.76 1.87
C TRP A 103 -4.39 2.29 1.88
N VAL A 104 -5.57 2.87 2.12
CA VAL A 104 -5.74 4.33 2.21
C VAL A 104 -4.96 4.89 3.39
N ILE A 105 -5.09 4.26 4.57
CA ILE A 105 -4.38 4.67 5.78
C ILE A 105 -2.86 4.56 5.60
N GLY A 106 -2.37 3.47 4.99
CA GLY A 106 -0.95 3.31 4.66
C GLY A 106 -0.44 4.37 3.68
N SER A 107 -1.25 4.70 2.66
CA SER A 107 -0.94 5.76 1.70
C SER A 107 -0.89 7.15 2.36
N MET A 108 -1.79 7.45 3.30
CA MET A 108 -1.73 8.66 4.12
C MET A 108 -0.49 8.66 5.03
N GLY A 109 -0.14 7.53 5.62
CA GLY A 109 1.10 7.35 6.38
C GLY A 109 2.33 7.67 5.54
N LYS A 110 2.39 7.16 4.29
CA LYS A 110 3.45 7.48 3.34
C LYS A 110 3.49 8.97 2.99
N ALA A 111 2.33 9.62 2.81
CA ALA A 111 2.27 11.05 2.55
C ALA A 111 2.90 11.86 3.70
N TYR A 112 2.55 11.55 4.96
CA TYR A 112 3.17 12.19 6.12
C TYR A 112 4.66 11.88 6.26
N PHE A 113 5.09 10.67 5.90
CA PHE A 113 6.51 10.31 5.85
C PHE A 113 7.28 11.19 4.87
N GLU A 114 6.77 11.37 3.64
CA GLU A 114 7.39 12.19 2.61
C GLU A 114 7.44 13.70 2.99
N MET A 115 6.51 14.15 3.83
CA MET A 115 6.53 15.50 4.41
C MET A 115 7.51 15.66 5.58
N GLY A 116 8.11 14.56 6.05
CA GLY A 116 8.97 14.55 7.26
C GLY A 116 8.20 14.59 8.58
N GLU A 117 6.87 14.46 8.54
CA GLU A 117 5.99 14.44 9.71
C GLU A 117 5.94 13.05 10.35
N TYR A 118 7.09 12.56 10.80
CA TYR A 118 7.27 11.17 11.26
C TYR A 118 6.34 10.76 12.40
N ALA A 119 6.04 11.68 13.33
CA ALA A 119 5.12 11.38 14.44
C ALA A 119 3.67 11.10 13.97
N LYS A 120 3.23 11.80 12.90
CA LYS A 120 1.94 11.52 12.28
C LYS A 120 2.00 10.24 11.46
N ALA A 121 3.04 10.07 10.63
CA ALA A 121 3.26 8.87 9.84
C ALA A 121 3.20 7.61 10.71
N LYS A 122 3.88 7.58 11.87
CA LYS A 122 3.82 6.49 12.84
C LYS A 122 2.38 6.12 13.22
N ARG A 123 1.55 7.11 13.57
CA ARG A 123 0.15 6.87 13.97
C ARG A 123 -0.67 6.21 12.86
N PHE A 124 -0.47 6.66 11.62
CA PHE A 124 -1.15 6.09 10.47
C PHE A 124 -0.67 4.68 10.17
N PHE A 125 0.63 4.40 10.22
CA PHE A 125 1.15 3.05 10.02
C PHE A 125 0.73 2.08 11.13
N GLN A 126 0.68 2.53 12.39
CA GLN A 126 0.12 1.73 13.49
C GLN A 126 -1.34 1.39 13.24
N LYS A 127 -2.19 2.40 12.92
CA LYS A 127 -3.60 2.17 12.58
C LYS A 127 -3.77 1.23 11.38
N MET A 128 -2.89 1.32 10.39
CA MET A 128 -2.91 0.40 9.25
C MET A 128 -2.65 -1.04 9.69
N ARG A 129 -1.68 -1.27 10.58
CA ARG A 129 -1.37 -2.60 11.12
C ARG A 129 -2.47 -3.16 12.01
N ASP A 130 -3.18 -2.32 12.75
CA ASP A 130 -4.35 -2.74 13.54
C ASP A 130 -5.47 -3.29 12.64
N LEU A 131 -5.59 -2.77 11.41
CA LEU A 131 -6.57 -3.21 10.42
C LEU A 131 -6.11 -4.44 9.62
N ASP A 132 -4.82 -4.52 9.30
CA ASP A 132 -4.24 -5.60 8.51
C ASP A 132 -2.83 -5.93 9.01
N PRO A 133 -2.72 -6.78 10.04
CA PRO A 133 -1.43 -7.13 10.65
C PRO A 133 -0.44 -7.84 9.72
N ASN A 134 -0.96 -8.55 8.71
CA ASN A 134 -0.13 -9.35 7.78
C ASN A 134 0.38 -8.55 6.58
N ARG A 135 0.02 -7.28 6.47
CA ARG A 135 0.43 -6.45 5.35
C ARG A 135 1.89 -6.05 5.45
N THR A 136 2.67 -6.40 4.43
CA THR A 136 4.10 -6.02 4.33
C THR A 136 4.32 -4.72 3.57
N GLU A 137 3.35 -4.29 2.75
CA GLU A 137 3.39 -3.02 2.03
C GLU A 137 3.46 -1.84 3.00
N PHE A 138 4.31 -0.86 2.73
CA PHE A 138 4.64 0.31 3.55
C PHE A 138 5.50 0.03 4.80
N MET A 139 5.88 -1.22 5.08
CA MET A 139 6.69 -1.53 6.27
C MET A 139 8.12 -0.96 6.16
N GLU A 140 8.64 -0.77 4.95
CA GLU A 140 9.90 -0.05 4.71
C GLU A 140 9.83 1.40 5.19
N TYR A 141 8.72 2.08 4.92
CA TYR A 141 8.49 3.46 5.40
C TYR A 141 8.23 3.50 6.90
N PHE A 142 7.47 2.52 7.43
CA PHE A 142 7.19 2.46 8.85
C PHE A 142 8.47 2.22 9.67
N SER A 143 9.30 1.26 9.28
CA SER A 143 10.58 0.99 9.96
C SER A 143 11.52 2.20 9.88
N THR A 144 11.58 2.88 8.74
CA THR A 144 12.38 4.10 8.59
C THR A 144 11.79 5.27 9.40
N THR A 145 10.45 5.34 9.54
CA THR A 145 9.79 6.31 10.44
C THR A 145 10.22 6.12 11.89
N LEU A 146 10.22 4.88 12.38
CA LEU A 146 10.67 4.54 13.74
C LEU A 146 12.16 4.83 13.93
N TRP A 147 12.97 4.58 12.89
CA TRP A 147 14.40 4.94 12.89
C TRP A 147 14.59 6.45 13.05
N HIS A 148 13.85 7.29 12.32
CA HIS A 148 13.90 8.75 12.46
C HIS A 148 13.44 9.24 13.84
N LEU A 149 12.44 8.58 14.43
CA LEU A 149 11.94 8.89 15.77
C LEU A 149 12.84 8.34 16.88
N GLN A 150 13.88 7.57 16.56
CA GLN A 150 14.80 6.93 17.52
C GLN A 150 14.05 5.97 18.50
N GLU A 151 13.00 5.32 18.01
CA GLU A 151 12.18 4.42 18.80
C GLU A 151 12.66 2.97 18.67
N GLU A 152 13.72 2.64 19.38
CA GLU A 152 14.43 1.36 19.29
C GLU A 152 13.54 0.16 19.66
N VAL A 153 12.74 0.28 20.71
CA VAL A 153 11.88 -0.81 21.20
C VAL A 153 10.82 -1.17 20.18
N ASP A 154 10.11 -0.17 19.66
CA ASP A 154 9.06 -0.38 18.65
C ASP A 154 9.64 -0.92 17.34
N LEU A 155 10.82 -0.41 16.93
CA LEU A 155 11.51 -0.87 15.73
C LEU A 155 11.98 -2.32 15.86
N SER A 156 12.53 -2.70 17.03
CA SER A 156 12.97 -4.07 17.30
C SER A 156 11.80 -5.05 17.29
N ALA A 157 10.68 -4.67 17.92
CA ALA A 157 9.46 -5.47 17.92
C ALA A 157 8.91 -5.65 16.50
N LEU A 158 8.84 -4.56 15.71
CA LEU A 158 8.42 -4.60 14.32
C LEU A 158 9.31 -5.50 13.47
N ALA A 159 10.63 -5.37 13.60
CA ALA A 159 11.60 -6.16 12.84
C ALA A 159 11.49 -7.66 13.17
N GLN A 160 11.34 -8.02 14.45
CA GLN A 160 11.18 -9.40 14.87
C GLN A 160 9.88 -10.02 14.35
N GLU A 161 8.79 -9.27 14.42
CA GLU A 161 7.49 -9.73 13.93
C GLU A 161 7.53 -9.96 12.42
N LEU A 162 7.97 -8.96 11.64
CA LEU A 162 8.03 -9.06 10.17
C LEU A 162 8.96 -10.19 9.71
N THR A 163 10.14 -10.34 10.30
CA THR A 163 11.08 -11.40 9.91
C THR A 163 10.62 -12.79 10.31
N SER A 164 9.78 -12.94 11.33
CA SER A 164 9.17 -14.22 11.68
C SER A 164 7.95 -14.57 10.83
N ALA A 165 7.13 -13.56 10.47
CA ALA A 165 5.91 -13.75 9.69
C ALA A 165 6.19 -13.94 8.19
N GLU A 166 7.02 -13.08 7.59
CA GLU A 166 7.21 -13.07 6.12
C GLU A 166 8.69 -12.85 5.74
N LYS A 167 9.40 -13.95 5.52
CA LYS A 167 10.82 -13.96 5.14
C LYS A 167 11.08 -13.67 3.66
N MET A 168 10.04 -13.75 2.82
CA MET A 168 10.15 -13.48 1.39
C MET A 168 9.81 -12.05 1.03
N ALA A 169 9.43 -11.21 2.00
CA ALA A 169 9.21 -9.79 1.80
C ALA A 169 10.52 -9.00 2.06
N PRO A 170 11.01 -8.20 1.10
CA PRO A 170 12.22 -7.40 1.28
C PRO A 170 12.05 -6.35 2.39
N GLN A 171 10.81 -5.89 2.64
CA GLN A 171 10.48 -4.94 3.70
C GLN A 171 10.83 -5.48 5.09
N SER A 172 10.66 -6.80 5.32
CA SER A 172 11.00 -7.44 6.58
C SER A 172 12.50 -7.32 6.89
N TRP A 173 13.33 -7.53 5.89
CA TRP A 173 14.79 -7.41 6.01
C TRP A 173 15.23 -5.94 6.11
N CYS A 174 14.52 -5.02 5.46
CA CYS A 174 14.75 -3.59 5.65
C CYS A 174 14.46 -3.14 7.08
N ALA A 175 13.38 -3.63 7.69
CA ALA A 175 13.05 -3.33 9.08
C ALA A 175 14.14 -3.86 10.05
N ALA A 176 14.63 -5.08 9.83
CA ALA A 176 15.74 -5.63 10.60
C ALA A 176 17.03 -4.81 10.39
N GLY A 177 17.35 -4.44 9.16
CA GLY A 177 18.51 -3.58 8.87
C GLY A 177 18.42 -2.21 9.55
N ASN A 178 17.25 -1.56 9.53
CA ASN A 178 17.01 -0.30 10.23
C ASN A 178 17.18 -0.45 11.76
N CYS A 179 16.78 -1.59 12.35
CA CYS A 179 16.98 -1.86 13.76
C CYS A 179 18.48 -1.89 14.12
N PHE A 180 19.29 -2.66 13.38
CA PHE A 180 20.74 -2.70 13.61
C PHE A 180 21.45 -1.38 13.28
N SER A 181 20.97 -0.64 12.26
CA SER A 181 21.44 0.72 11.95
C SER A 181 21.22 1.68 13.12
N LEU A 182 20.05 1.63 13.76
CA LEU A 182 19.75 2.44 14.93
C LEU A 182 20.66 2.12 16.12
N GLN A 183 20.99 0.83 16.30
CA GLN A 183 21.94 0.34 17.32
C GLN A 183 23.41 0.62 16.97
N LYS A 184 23.65 1.27 15.80
CA LYS A 184 25.00 1.56 15.25
C LYS A 184 25.82 0.31 14.91
N GLU A 185 25.16 -0.82 14.74
CA GLU A 185 25.75 -2.06 14.26
C GLU A 185 25.72 -2.10 12.72
N HIS A 186 26.47 -1.19 12.09
CA HIS A 186 26.42 -0.95 10.64
C HIS A 186 26.76 -2.18 9.79
N GLU A 187 27.71 -3.02 10.24
CA GLU A 187 28.06 -4.26 9.52
C GLU A 187 26.89 -5.27 9.49
N ASN A 188 26.13 -5.37 10.58
CA ASN A 188 24.95 -6.21 10.62
C ASN A 188 23.81 -5.59 9.80
N ALA A 189 23.56 -4.29 9.92
CA ALA A 189 22.59 -3.57 9.09
C ALA A 189 22.84 -3.83 7.59
N ILE A 190 24.09 -3.73 7.12
CA ILE A 190 24.51 -4.01 5.75
C ILE A 190 24.11 -5.43 5.32
N LYS A 191 24.36 -6.45 6.15
CA LYS A 191 24.00 -7.85 5.85
C LYS A 191 22.48 -8.01 5.65
N PHE A 192 21.67 -7.35 6.48
CA PHE A 192 20.22 -7.40 6.37
C PHE A 192 19.68 -6.65 5.13
N PHE A 193 20.24 -5.48 4.81
CA PHE A 193 19.89 -4.77 3.57
C PHE A 193 20.33 -5.52 2.31
N GLN A 194 21.50 -6.19 2.35
CA GLN A 194 21.93 -7.11 1.29
C GLN A 194 20.95 -8.29 1.16
N ARG A 195 20.45 -8.81 2.28
CA ARG A 195 19.43 -9.86 2.24
C ARG A 195 18.14 -9.37 1.61
N ALA A 196 17.68 -8.14 1.90
CA ALA A 196 16.53 -7.53 1.25
C ALA A 196 16.70 -7.47 -0.28
N SER A 197 17.87 -7.03 -0.76
CA SER A 197 18.16 -6.95 -2.20
C SER A 197 18.36 -8.33 -2.86
N GLN A 198 18.68 -9.38 -2.11
CA GLN A 198 18.70 -10.76 -2.61
C GLN A 198 17.31 -11.35 -2.74
N VAL A 199 16.40 -11.03 -1.83
CA VAL A 199 15.00 -11.48 -1.86
C VAL A 199 14.27 -10.83 -3.03
N ASP A 200 14.46 -9.53 -3.21
CA ASP A 200 13.90 -8.79 -4.35
C ASP A 200 14.98 -7.86 -4.95
N PRO A 201 15.60 -8.27 -6.07
CA PRO A 201 16.59 -7.46 -6.76
C PRO A 201 16.05 -6.17 -7.41
N GLU A 202 14.72 -6.05 -7.57
CA GLU A 202 14.07 -4.86 -8.13
C GLU A 202 13.55 -3.90 -7.05
N PHE A 203 13.78 -4.20 -5.78
CA PHE A 203 13.38 -3.35 -4.67
C PHE A 203 14.40 -2.21 -4.44
N ALA A 204 14.23 -1.09 -5.13
CA ALA A 204 15.15 0.06 -5.11
C ALA A 204 15.43 0.61 -3.69
N TYR A 205 14.46 0.51 -2.78
CA TYR A 205 14.55 1.03 -1.42
C TYR A 205 15.68 0.36 -0.62
N SER A 206 15.88 -0.96 -0.75
CA SER A 206 16.93 -1.70 -0.06
C SER A 206 18.34 -1.21 -0.46
N TYR A 207 18.56 -0.94 -1.75
CA TYR A 207 19.83 -0.39 -2.22
C TYR A 207 20.10 1.02 -1.71
N THR A 208 19.05 1.81 -1.51
CA THR A 208 19.18 3.15 -0.96
C THR A 208 19.57 3.10 0.51
N LEU A 209 18.95 2.25 1.32
CA LEU A 209 19.34 2.04 2.72
C LEU A 209 20.77 1.51 2.82
N LEU A 210 21.11 0.52 2.00
CA LEU A 210 22.47 -0.03 1.91
C LEU A 210 23.50 1.04 1.55
N GLY A 211 23.16 1.92 0.62
CA GLY A 211 24.02 3.06 0.24
C GLY A 211 24.27 4.02 1.39
N HIS A 212 23.24 4.32 2.20
CA HIS A 212 23.38 5.18 3.38
C HIS A 212 24.27 4.55 4.46
N GLU A 213 24.16 3.23 4.69
CA GLU A 213 25.04 2.52 5.62
C GLU A 213 26.50 2.56 5.14
N TYR A 214 26.75 2.35 3.84
CA TYR A 214 28.11 2.47 3.29
C TYR A 214 28.68 3.89 3.41
N ILE A 215 27.84 4.95 3.31
CA ILE A 215 28.29 6.32 3.60
C ILE A 215 28.72 6.46 5.07
N THR A 216 28.02 5.83 5.99
CA THR A 216 28.28 5.93 7.43
C THR A 216 29.60 5.27 7.81
N ILE A 217 29.97 4.16 7.15
CA ILE A 217 31.28 3.50 7.34
C ILE A 217 32.34 4.00 6.34
N GLU A 218 32.10 5.13 5.65
CA GLU A 218 33.03 5.79 4.72
C GLU A 218 33.41 5.00 3.45
N GLU A 219 32.68 3.93 3.13
CA GLU A 219 32.84 3.13 1.91
C GLU A 219 32.12 3.78 0.71
N LEU A 220 32.61 4.96 0.30
CA LEU A 220 31.91 5.84 -0.65
C LEU A 220 31.71 5.22 -2.04
N ASP A 221 32.65 4.38 -2.52
CA ASP A 221 32.56 3.74 -3.83
C ASP A 221 31.43 2.67 -3.84
N LYS A 222 31.33 1.90 -2.74
CA LYS A 222 30.23 0.93 -2.58
C LYS A 222 28.88 1.65 -2.45
N ALA A 223 28.84 2.74 -1.68
CA ALA A 223 27.62 3.58 -1.58
C ALA A 223 27.16 4.08 -2.96
N LEU A 224 28.10 4.62 -3.76
CA LEU A 224 27.82 5.11 -5.10
C LEU A 224 27.26 4.01 -6.01
N THR A 225 27.80 2.80 -5.92
CA THR A 225 27.32 1.63 -6.68
C THR A 225 25.89 1.26 -6.30
N CYS A 226 25.58 1.25 -5.00
CA CYS A 226 24.22 0.96 -4.50
C CYS A 226 23.21 2.00 -4.98
N PHE A 227 23.51 3.30 -4.83
CA PHE A 227 22.60 4.36 -5.29
C PHE A 227 22.39 4.34 -6.81
N ARG A 228 23.43 4.08 -7.61
CA ARG A 228 23.31 3.91 -9.06
C ARG A 228 22.43 2.72 -9.43
N THR A 229 22.50 1.64 -8.68
CA THR A 229 21.63 0.48 -8.84
C THR A 229 20.18 0.86 -8.53
N ALA A 230 19.93 1.57 -7.42
CA ALA A 230 18.61 2.05 -7.06
C ALA A 230 17.99 2.97 -8.14
N VAL A 231 18.78 3.91 -8.69
CA VAL A 231 18.34 4.80 -9.79
C VAL A 231 18.04 4.04 -11.08
N ARG A 232 18.80 2.96 -11.37
CA ARG A 232 18.55 2.13 -12.55
C ARG A 232 17.24 1.35 -12.44
N ILE A 233 16.89 0.89 -11.22
CA ILE A 233 15.64 0.17 -10.94
C ILE A 233 14.48 1.15 -10.96
N ASP A 234 14.56 2.24 -10.21
CA ASP A 234 13.55 3.29 -10.18
C ASP A 234 14.17 4.69 -10.41
N PRO A 235 14.09 5.21 -11.64
CA PRO A 235 14.60 6.54 -11.97
C PRO A 235 13.91 7.69 -11.21
N ARG A 236 12.73 7.44 -10.64
CA ARG A 236 11.99 8.43 -9.85
C ARG A 236 12.26 8.34 -8.34
N HIS A 237 13.13 7.43 -7.91
CA HIS A 237 13.51 7.29 -6.50
C HIS A 237 14.46 8.43 -6.09
N TYR A 238 13.90 9.58 -5.69
CA TYR A 238 14.66 10.80 -5.41
C TYR A 238 15.73 10.62 -4.32
N ASN A 239 15.48 9.73 -3.31
CA ASN A 239 16.44 9.42 -2.26
C ASN A 239 17.74 8.81 -2.79
N ALA A 240 17.68 8.05 -3.88
CA ALA A 240 18.89 7.52 -4.51
C ALA A 240 19.70 8.62 -5.22
N TRP A 241 19.04 9.56 -5.92
CA TRP A 241 19.68 10.74 -6.49
C TRP A 241 20.31 11.62 -5.42
N TYR A 242 19.59 11.85 -4.32
CA TYR A 242 20.10 12.54 -3.15
C TYR A 242 21.36 11.82 -2.59
N GLY A 243 21.31 10.49 -2.43
CA GLY A 243 22.43 9.69 -1.96
C GLY A 243 23.68 9.81 -2.84
N ILE A 244 23.54 9.82 -4.17
CA ILE A 244 24.65 10.10 -5.10
C ILE A 244 25.22 11.50 -4.84
N GLY A 245 24.37 12.49 -4.70
CA GLY A 245 24.78 13.87 -4.37
C GLY A 245 25.54 13.93 -3.05
N LEU A 246 25.08 13.19 -2.02
CA LEU A 246 25.74 13.12 -0.71
C LEU A 246 27.13 12.50 -0.78
N VAL A 247 27.30 11.45 -1.60
CA VAL A 247 28.64 10.86 -1.83
C VAL A 247 29.58 11.89 -2.44
N PHE A 248 29.17 12.59 -3.50
CA PHE A 248 30.03 13.61 -4.11
C PHE A 248 30.26 14.81 -3.19
N TYR A 249 29.30 15.18 -2.36
CA TYR A 249 29.49 16.19 -1.32
C TYR A 249 30.57 15.80 -0.31
N LYS A 250 30.57 14.53 0.16
CA LYS A 250 31.60 14.02 1.06
C LYS A 250 32.98 13.91 0.40
N GLN A 251 33.03 13.74 -0.92
CA GLN A 251 34.26 13.80 -1.72
C GLN A 251 34.72 15.24 -2.06
N GLU A 252 34.04 16.27 -1.53
CA GLU A 252 34.27 17.71 -1.80
C GLU A 252 34.09 18.08 -3.28
N ARG A 253 33.42 17.24 -4.08
CA ARG A 253 33.11 17.48 -5.50
C ARG A 253 31.76 18.21 -5.62
N PHE A 254 31.72 19.45 -5.15
CA PHE A 254 30.48 20.21 -4.93
C PHE A 254 29.69 20.46 -6.22
N GLN A 255 30.34 20.69 -7.36
CA GLN A 255 29.67 20.89 -8.65
C GLN A 255 28.86 19.65 -9.06
N LEU A 256 29.42 18.43 -8.84
CA LEU A 256 28.71 17.20 -9.12
C LEU A 256 27.59 16.97 -8.10
N ALA A 257 27.84 17.22 -6.82
CA ALA A 257 26.81 17.11 -5.79
C ALA A 257 25.61 18.01 -6.11
N GLU A 258 25.84 19.24 -6.57
CA GLU A 258 24.77 20.16 -6.97
C GLU A 258 23.89 19.59 -8.10
N ILE A 259 24.51 19.01 -9.12
CA ILE A 259 23.78 18.40 -10.26
C ILE A 259 22.84 17.29 -9.77
N TYR A 260 23.32 16.42 -8.88
CA TYR A 260 22.52 15.30 -8.39
C TYR A 260 21.46 15.72 -7.37
N TYR A 261 21.74 16.74 -6.54
CA TYR A 261 20.72 17.32 -5.67
C TYR A 261 19.62 18.04 -6.47
N LYS A 262 19.96 18.76 -7.56
CA LYS A 262 18.96 19.33 -8.47
C LYS A 262 18.05 18.26 -9.05
N LYS A 263 18.60 17.13 -9.51
CA LYS A 263 17.79 16.01 -9.98
C LYS A 263 16.84 15.44 -8.92
N ALA A 264 17.29 15.35 -7.66
CA ALA A 264 16.43 14.90 -6.57
C ALA A 264 15.31 15.92 -6.29
N VAL A 265 15.60 17.21 -6.31
CA VAL A 265 14.62 18.31 -6.13
C VAL A 265 13.63 18.35 -7.29
N ASP A 266 14.07 18.12 -8.54
CA ASP A 266 13.16 18.07 -9.71
C ASP A 266 12.11 16.95 -9.58
N ILE A 267 12.44 15.85 -8.88
CA ILE A 267 11.50 14.74 -8.62
C ILE A 267 10.60 15.07 -7.43
N ASN A 268 11.18 15.50 -6.30
CA ASN A 268 10.44 15.86 -5.09
C ASN A 268 10.74 17.32 -4.68
N PRO A 269 10.07 18.31 -5.30
CA PRO A 269 10.35 19.73 -5.05
C PRO A 269 9.82 20.22 -3.70
N GLN A 270 9.01 19.44 -3.00
CA GLN A 270 8.41 19.82 -1.72
C GLN A 270 9.24 19.38 -0.51
N SER A 271 10.30 18.60 -0.70
CA SER A 271 11.15 18.13 0.40
C SER A 271 12.04 19.25 0.96
N PRO A 272 11.85 19.68 2.22
CA PRO A 272 12.66 20.72 2.83
C PRO A 272 14.12 20.28 3.01
N VAL A 273 14.35 18.97 3.23
CA VAL A 273 15.68 18.40 3.37
C VAL A 273 16.49 18.56 2.09
N LEU A 274 15.89 18.22 0.93
CA LEU A 274 16.55 18.37 -0.37
C LEU A 274 16.89 19.84 -0.67
N MET A 275 15.95 20.74 -0.37
CA MET A 275 16.16 22.18 -0.58
C MET A 275 17.30 22.73 0.29
N CYS A 276 17.37 22.31 1.55
CA CYS A 276 18.47 22.70 2.44
C CYS A 276 19.83 22.20 1.92
N HIS A 277 19.93 20.93 1.52
CA HIS A 277 21.18 20.38 0.99
C HIS A 277 21.59 21.05 -0.33
N LEU A 278 20.63 21.31 -1.22
CA LEU A 278 20.90 22.02 -2.46
C LEU A 278 21.41 23.46 -2.16
N ALA A 279 20.77 24.19 -1.25
CA ALA A 279 21.22 25.53 -0.88
C ALA A 279 22.63 25.55 -0.31
N VAL A 280 22.96 24.60 0.59
CA VAL A 280 24.30 24.47 1.18
C VAL A 280 25.35 24.19 0.12
N VAL A 281 25.06 23.29 -0.84
CA VAL A 281 26.04 22.96 -1.89
C VAL A 281 26.19 24.10 -2.88
N SER A 282 25.10 24.77 -3.28
CA SER A 282 25.16 25.91 -4.19
C SER A 282 25.98 27.06 -3.56
N TYR A 283 25.84 27.29 -2.25
CA TYR A 283 26.67 28.26 -1.52
C TYR A 283 28.17 27.87 -1.63
N LYS A 284 28.52 26.59 -1.41
CA LYS A 284 29.89 26.14 -1.53
C LYS A 284 30.45 26.24 -2.96
N VAL A 285 29.63 25.95 -3.98
CA VAL A 285 30.03 26.08 -5.39
C VAL A 285 30.31 27.54 -5.77
N PHE A 286 29.57 28.48 -5.16
CA PHE A 286 29.72 29.89 -5.45
C PHE A 286 30.97 30.52 -4.79
N TYR A 287 31.38 30.03 -3.61
CA TYR A 287 32.49 30.63 -2.83
C TYR A 287 33.81 29.83 -2.92
N LEU A 288 33.85 28.67 -3.61
CA LEU A 288 35.06 27.91 -3.88
C LEU A 288 35.40 27.89 -5.37
#